data_8f1af9f1ee25a79a0ee0edb62c3a3ca4
#
_entry.id   8f1af9f1ee25a79a0ee0edb62c3a3ca4
#
_cell.length_a   1.000
_cell.length_b   1.000
_cell.length_c   1.000
_cell.angle_alpha   90.00
_cell.angle_beta   90.00
_cell.angle_gamma   90.00
#
_symmetry.space_group_name_H-M   'P 1'
#
loop_
_entity.id
_entity.type
_entity.pdbx_description
1 polymer ?
#
loop_
_entity_poly.entity_id
_entity_poly.type
_entity_poly.pdbx_seq_one_letter_code
_entity_poly.pdbx_strand_id
1 'polypeptide(L)'
;MRLVTPLIMLCMIMFHSCKGDDSNSGTTQDSVSVDSTITLIFAGDMMSHMPMVKAAYNSKTKRHDYEHWFQFLKDTIATADLAIANLETPLGGEPYSGYPMFSAPDSFAEDLKKVGFDILVTANNHTVDKGRTGLERTLSILDTLKIAHTGSFRSQQERDSTTPLIQEIKGAKIAILSYTYGTNGISVPSPNVVNLIDQKQMEKDIAKARSLGAQIVIPVIHWGVEYQTYEHPSQVKTAEFLALKGVDAIIGMHPHVVQPNKYIKTTMDSKIGRAHV
;
A
#
# COMPACT_ATOMS: atom_id res chain seq x y z
N MET A 1 41.87 29.63 55.87
CA MET A 1 42.08 28.66 56.93
C MET A 1 40.86 28.64 57.84
N ARG A 2 39.91 27.72 57.58
CA ARG A 2 38.92 27.18 58.51
C ARG A 2 38.08 26.14 57.69
N LEU A 3 38.26 24.87 58.06
CA LEU A 3 37.48 23.75 57.63
C LEU A 3 36.04 23.90 58.16
N VAL A 4 35.06 23.57 57.31
CA VAL A 4 33.70 23.28 57.72
C VAL A 4 33.26 21.99 57.01
N THR A 5 33.11 20.96 57.81
CA THR A 5 32.61 19.63 57.46
C THR A 5 31.10 19.68 57.32
N PRO A 6 30.46 19.09 56.28
CA PRO A 6 29.03 18.90 56.31
C PRO A 6 28.61 17.59 56.97
N LEU A 7 27.66 17.70 57.84
CA LEU A 7 26.95 16.68 58.60
C LEU A 7 26.03 15.86 57.65
N ILE A 8 26.28 14.56 57.62
CA ILE A 8 25.40 13.61 56.92
C ILE A 8 24.27 13.22 57.87
N MET A 9 23.03 13.60 57.50
CA MET A 9 21.82 13.20 58.20
C MET A 9 21.22 11.95 57.56
N LEU A 10 21.34 10.80 58.22
CA LEU A 10 20.81 9.52 57.84
C LEU A 10 19.33 9.45 58.26
N CYS A 11 18.41 9.46 57.31
CA CYS A 11 16.97 9.29 57.59
C CYS A 11 16.60 7.82 57.45
N MET A 12 16.37 7.18 58.57
CA MET A 12 15.90 5.78 58.66
C MET A 12 14.37 5.77 58.49
N ILE A 13 13.85 5.16 57.44
CA ILE A 13 12.41 4.94 57.27
C ILE A 13 12.09 3.49 57.64
N MET A 14 11.36 3.33 58.78
CA MET A 14 10.86 2.05 59.23
C MET A 14 9.60 1.67 58.40
N PHE A 15 9.64 0.47 57.85
CA PHE A 15 8.44 -0.16 57.28
C PHE A 15 7.60 -0.78 58.42
N HIS A 16 6.36 -0.30 58.55
CA HIS A 16 5.36 -1.00 59.32
C HIS A 16 4.53 -1.90 58.41
N SER A 17 4.57 -3.20 58.69
CA SER A 17 3.71 -4.19 58.06
C SER A 17 2.39 -4.22 58.82
N CYS A 18 1.31 -3.77 58.18
CA CYS A 18 -0.04 -4.06 58.66
C CYS A 18 -0.62 -5.23 57.89
N LYS A 19 -0.86 -6.33 58.55
CA LYS A 19 -1.80 -7.38 58.11
C LYS A 19 -3.21 -6.85 58.30
N GLY A 20 -4.01 -6.84 57.28
CA GLY A 20 -5.43 -6.58 57.34
C GLY A 20 -6.14 -7.59 56.46
N ASP A 21 -7.15 -8.18 57.02
CA ASP A 21 -7.91 -9.34 56.59
C ASP A 21 -8.67 -9.16 55.27
N ASP A 22 -8.92 -10.30 54.65
CA ASP A 22 -9.76 -10.57 53.50
C ASP A 22 -11.15 -9.97 53.61
N SER A 23 -11.56 -9.25 52.55
CA SER A 23 -12.94 -9.30 52.09
C SER A 23 -12.96 -9.13 50.57
N ASN A 24 -13.28 -10.22 49.94
CA ASN A 24 -13.59 -10.48 48.54
C ASN A 24 -14.61 -9.48 47.97
N SER A 25 -14.24 -8.69 46.99
CA SER A 25 -15.16 -8.23 45.98
C SER A 25 -14.42 -8.21 44.64
N GLY A 26 -14.45 -9.35 43.96
CA GLY A 26 -13.98 -9.52 42.61
C GLY A 26 -14.84 -8.71 41.64
N THR A 27 -14.36 -7.57 41.20
CA THR A 27 -14.72 -7.03 39.91
C THR A 27 -13.74 -7.63 38.90
N THR A 28 -14.14 -8.74 38.31
CA THR A 28 -13.60 -9.19 37.04
C THR A 28 -13.87 -8.07 36.04
N GLN A 29 -12.88 -7.23 35.78
CA GLN A 29 -12.82 -6.52 34.52
C GLN A 29 -12.69 -7.62 33.47
N ASP A 30 -13.84 -8.02 32.89
CA ASP A 30 -13.85 -8.69 31.59
C ASP A 30 -13.15 -7.75 30.64
N SER A 31 -11.86 -8.00 30.40
CA SER A 31 -11.18 -7.50 29.25
C SER A 31 -11.85 -8.18 28.07
N VAL A 32 -12.90 -7.55 27.54
CA VAL A 32 -13.41 -7.86 26.22
C VAL A 32 -12.23 -7.62 25.29
N SER A 33 -11.52 -8.68 24.96
CA SER A 33 -10.61 -8.67 23.84
C SER A 33 -11.49 -8.44 22.61
N VAL A 34 -11.62 -7.18 22.20
CA VAL A 34 -12.19 -6.86 20.90
C VAL A 34 -11.21 -7.47 19.91
N ASP A 35 -11.55 -8.65 19.42
CA ASP A 35 -10.84 -9.32 18.34
C ASP A 35 -11.07 -8.48 17.08
N SER A 36 -10.25 -7.42 16.94
CA SER A 36 -10.40 -6.45 15.86
C SER A 36 -9.68 -6.97 14.62
N THR A 37 -10.37 -7.82 13.87
CA THR A 37 -9.93 -8.24 12.55
C THR A 37 -9.91 -7.04 11.60
N ILE A 38 -8.81 -6.86 10.87
CA ILE A 38 -8.69 -5.88 9.78
C ILE A 38 -8.81 -6.62 8.46
N THR A 39 -9.77 -6.21 7.65
CA THR A 39 -10.01 -6.78 6.32
C THR A 39 -9.41 -5.88 5.25
N LEU A 40 -8.43 -6.40 4.51
CA LEU A 40 -7.82 -5.72 3.36
C LEU A 40 -8.25 -6.43 2.07
N ILE A 41 -8.69 -5.65 1.08
CA ILE A 41 -8.99 -6.17 -0.26
C ILE A 41 -7.99 -5.58 -1.24
N PHE A 42 -7.36 -6.46 -2.01
CA PHE A 42 -6.51 -6.08 -3.12
C PHE A 42 -7.17 -6.55 -4.41
N ALA A 43 -7.44 -5.62 -5.30
CA ALA A 43 -7.82 -5.91 -6.67
C ALA A 43 -6.59 -5.76 -7.57
N GLY A 44 -6.58 -6.45 -8.70
CA GLY A 44 -5.49 -6.42 -9.67
C GLY A 44 -5.39 -5.12 -10.46
N ASP A 45 -5.07 -5.27 -11.72
CA ASP A 45 -4.76 -4.18 -12.62
C ASP A 45 -6.03 -3.52 -13.18
N MET A 46 -6.24 -2.25 -12.80
CA MET A 46 -7.33 -1.42 -13.28
C MET A 46 -6.90 -0.76 -14.59
N MET A 47 -7.32 -1.37 -15.71
CA MET A 47 -6.99 -0.91 -17.04
C MET A 47 -8.23 -0.43 -17.79
N SER A 48 -8.07 0.56 -18.65
CA SER A 48 -9.14 1.06 -19.52
C SER A 48 -8.68 1.06 -20.98
N HIS A 49 -8.87 -0.07 -21.66
CA HIS A 49 -8.62 -0.20 -23.11
C HIS A 49 -9.65 0.59 -23.93
N MET A 50 -9.31 0.95 -25.18
CA MET A 50 -10.20 1.74 -26.04
C MET A 50 -11.62 1.16 -26.22
N PRO A 51 -11.83 -0.16 -26.34
CA PRO A 51 -13.18 -0.72 -26.35
C PRO A 51 -13.96 -0.39 -25.08
N MET A 52 -13.28 -0.40 -23.92
CA MET A 52 -13.88 -0.05 -22.62
C MET A 52 -14.19 1.44 -22.55
N VAL A 53 -13.25 2.31 -22.97
CA VAL A 53 -13.49 3.77 -23.03
C VAL A 53 -14.73 4.08 -23.87
N LYS A 54 -14.84 3.45 -25.07
CA LYS A 54 -16.00 3.63 -25.95
C LYS A 54 -17.29 3.10 -25.33
N ALA A 55 -17.25 1.92 -24.71
CA ALA A 55 -18.42 1.32 -24.06
C ALA A 55 -18.89 2.08 -22.83
N ALA A 56 -17.97 2.73 -22.11
CA ALA A 56 -18.31 3.57 -20.96
C ALA A 56 -18.95 4.90 -21.35
N TYR A 57 -18.78 5.35 -22.61
CA TYR A 57 -19.28 6.66 -23.02
C TYR A 57 -20.80 6.71 -23.09
N ASN A 58 -21.40 7.57 -22.28
CA ASN A 58 -22.82 7.85 -22.29
C ASN A 58 -23.10 9.15 -23.06
N SER A 59 -23.68 9.02 -24.26
CA SER A 59 -23.97 10.18 -25.15
C SER A 59 -24.97 11.16 -24.57
N LYS A 60 -25.85 10.75 -23.66
CA LYS A 60 -26.86 11.63 -23.02
C LYS A 60 -26.20 12.53 -21.97
N THR A 61 -25.32 11.98 -21.14
CA THR A 61 -24.62 12.70 -20.09
C THR A 61 -23.29 13.28 -20.52
N LYS A 62 -22.81 12.88 -21.72
CA LYS A 62 -21.48 13.20 -22.27
C LYS A 62 -20.32 12.82 -21.32
N ARG A 63 -20.53 11.77 -20.56
CA ARG A 63 -19.58 11.26 -19.56
C ARG A 63 -19.28 9.78 -19.82
N HIS A 64 -18.06 9.35 -19.48
CA HIS A 64 -17.74 7.92 -19.39
C HIS A 64 -18.19 7.43 -18.01
N ASP A 65 -18.90 6.32 -17.96
CA ASP A 65 -19.46 5.70 -16.77
C ASP A 65 -18.93 4.27 -16.64
N TYR A 66 -18.09 4.05 -15.64
CA TYR A 66 -17.48 2.75 -15.35
C TYR A 66 -18.08 2.08 -14.11
N GLU A 67 -18.87 2.79 -13.29
CA GLU A 67 -19.38 2.29 -12.02
C GLU A 67 -20.20 1.01 -12.18
N HIS A 68 -21.01 0.92 -13.24
CA HIS A 68 -21.85 -0.25 -13.48
C HIS A 68 -21.07 -1.55 -13.74
N TRP A 69 -19.80 -1.48 -14.15
CA TRP A 69 -18.99 -2.68 -14.38
C TRP A 69 -18.56 -3.35 -13.07
N PHE A 70 -18.59 -2.60 -11.98
CA PHE A 70 -18.25 -3.08 -10.65
C PHE A 70 -19.48 -3.48 -9.82
N GLN A 71 -20.69 -3.45 -10.40
CA GLN A 71 -21.96 -3.66 -9.67
C GLN A 71 -22.00 -4.96 -8.84
N PHE A 72 -21.34 -6.03 -9.30
CA PHE A 72 -21.27 -7.31 -8.60
C PHE A 72 -20.13 -7.40 -7.58
N LEU A 73 -19.22 -6.43 -7.57
CA LEU A 73 -18.08 -6.38 -6.67
C LEU A 73 -18.22 -5.32 -5.58
N LYS A 74 -19.08 -4.33 -5.80
CA LYS A 74 -19.24 -3.17 -4.92
C LYS A 74 -19.52 -3.57 -3.47
N ASP A 75 -20.44 -4.49 -3.26
CA ASP A 75 -20.79 -4.95 -1.90
C ASP A 75 -19.61 -5.67 -1.23
N THR A 76 -18.85 -6.46 -2.00
CA THR A 76 -17.64 -7.13 -1.48
C THR A 76 -16.56 -6.11 -1.13
N ILE A 77 -16.30 -5.13 -2.01
CA ILE A 77 -15.32 -4.07 -1.76
C ILE A 77 -15.71 -3.26 -0.52
N ALA A 78 -17.00 -2.97 -0.34
CA ALA A 78 -17.53 -2.23 0.81
C ALA A 78 -17.36 -2.98 2.16
N THR A 79 -17.05 -4.27 2.16
CA THR A 79 -16.74 -5.01 3.41
C THR A 79 -15.31 -4.81 3.90
N ALA A 80 -14.42 -4.23 3.07
CA ALA A 80 -13.04 -3.99 3.44
C ALA A 80 -12.91 -2.79 4.40
N ASP A 81 -11.97 -2.89 5.31
CA ASP A 81 -11.49 -1.73 6.08
C ASP A 81 -10.55 -0.87 5.23
N LEU A 82 -9.94 -1.46 4.19
CA LEU A 82 -9.10 -0.78 3.21
C LEU A 82 -9.08 -1.57 1.89
N ALA A 83 -9.48 -0.93 0.80
CA ALA A 83 -9.49 -1.51 -0.55
C ALA A 83 -8.43 -0.84 -1.43
N ILE A 84 -7.58 -1.66 -2.06
CA ILE A 84 -6.41 -1.24 -2.82
C ILE A 84 -6.45 -1.85 -4.21
N ALA A 85 -6.13 -1.05 -5.25
CA ALA A 85 -5.99 -1.54 -6.62
C ALA A 85 -4.76 -0.90 -7.32
N ASN A 86 -4.31 -1.50 -8.40
CA ASN A 86 -3.29 -0.92 -9.27
C ASN A 86 -3.94 -0.13 -10.40
N LEU A 87 -3.69 1.17 -10.46
CA LEU A 87 -4.12 2.02 -11.58
C LEU A 87 -3.12 1.89 -12.73
N GLU A 88 -3.35 0.95 -13.63
CA GLU A 88 -2.42 0.62 -14.71
C GLU A 88 -2.68 1.42 -16.00
N THR A 89 -3.47 2.44 -15.94
CA THR A 89 -3.65 3.43 -17.00
C THR A 89 -3.48 4.84 -16.47
N PRO A 90 -2.59 5.66 -17.06
CA PRO A 90 -2.51 7.06 -16.68
C PRO A 90 -3.80 7.80 -17.08
N LEU A 91 -4.15 8.81 -16.29
CA LEU A 91 -5.22 9.77 -16.56
C LEU A 91 -4.65 10.95 -17.36
N GLY A 92 -4.18 10.66 -18.58
CA GLY A 92 -3.39 11.60 -19.40
C GLY A 92 -4.21 12.71 -20.05
N GLY A 93 -5.53 12.65 -19.99
CA GLY A 93 -6.44 13.54 -20.69
C GLY A 93 -6.68 13.12 -22.14
N GLU A 94 -7.46 13.92 -22.87
CA GLU A 94 -7.73 13.69 -24.29
C GLU A 94 -6.51 14.01 -25.18
N PRO A 95 -6.35 13.32 -26.31
CA PRO A 95 -7.18 12.20 -26.76
C PRO A 95 -6.93 10.92 -25.95
N TYR A 96 -8.03 10.27 -25.56
CA TYR A 96 -7.94 8.98 -24.89
C TYR A 96 -7.36 7.91 -25.81
N SER A 97 -6.62 6.96 -25.22
CA SER A 97 -5.96 5.89 -25.97
C SER A 97 -5.84 4.62 -25.15
N GLY A 98 -5.82 3.49 -25.85
CA GLY A 98 -5.54 2.17 -25.28
C GLY A 98 -4.11 1.72 -25.60
N TYR A 99 -3.90 0.39 -25.57
CA TYR A 99 -2.62 -0.22 -25.91
C TYR A 99 -2.07 0.33 -27.25
N PRO A 100 -0.74 0.58 -27.38
CA PRO A 100 0.27 0.35 -26.33
C PRO A 100 0.51 1.53 -25.38
N MET A 101 -0.09 2.69 -25.61
CA MET A 101 0.14 3.94 -24.87
C MET A 101 -1.19 4.46 -24.31
N PHE A 102 -1.48 4.09 -23.07
CA PHE A 102 -2.79 4.37 -22.46
C PHE A 102 -3.01 5.83 -22.08
N SER A 103 -4.26 6.27 -22.16
CA SER A 103 -4.79 7.47 -21.53
C SER A 103 -6.27 7.25 -21.24
N ALA A 104 -6.63 7.10 -19.97
CA ALA A 104 -8.01 6.90 -19.54
C ALA A 104 -8.70 8.25 -19.21
N PRO A 105 -10.05 8.32 -19.31
CA PRO A 105 -10.84 9.42 -18.77
C PRO A 105 -10.71 9.51 -17.23
N ASP A 106 -10.76 10.73 -16.70
CA ASP A 106 -10.71 10.99 -15.25
C ASP A 106 -11.83 10.28 -14.48
N SER A 107 -12.99 10.15 -15.12
CA SER A 107 -14.13 9.40 -14.58
C SER A 107 -13.81 7.94 -14.25
N PHE A 108 -12.75 7.35 -14.83
CA PHE A 108 -12.31 6.02 -14.44
C PHE A 108 -11.86 5.98 -12.97
N ALA A 109 -11.02 6.92 -12.55
CA ALA A 109 -10.60 7.01 -11.14
C ALA A 109 -11.75 7.49 -10.23
N GLU A 110 -12.61 8.42 -10.72
CA GLU A 110 -13.80 8.83 -9.97
C GLU A 110 -14.71 7.66 -9.63
N ASP A 111 -14.94 6.78 -10.62
CA ASP A 111 -15.84 5.66 -10.44
C ASP A 111 -15.18 4.54 -9.61
N LEU A 112 -13.86 4.32 -9.70
CA LEU A 112 -13.13 3.45 -8.78
C LEU A 112 -13.29 3.90 -7.33
N LYS A 113 -13.19 5.21 -7.07
CA LYS A 113 -13.47 5.77 -5.73
C LYS A 113 -14.90 5.53 -5.26
N LYS A 114 -15.91 5.74 -6.12
CA LYS A 114 -17.31 5.49 -5.79
C LYS A 114 -17.62 4.02 -5.50
N VAL A 115 -16.88 3.13 -6.15
CA VAL A 115 -16.96 1.68 -5.92
C VAL A 115 -16.41 1.30 -4.54
N GLY A 116 -15.50 2.10 -4.00
CA GLY A 116 -14.99 1.92 -2.64
C GLY A 116 -13.48 1.68 -2.56
N PHE A 117 -12.70 1.93 -3.62
CA PHE A 117 -11.25 1.88 -3.53
C PHE A 117 -10.69 3.09 -2.81
N ASP A 118 -9.88 2.85 -1.78
CA ASP A 118 -9.26 3.85 -0.93
C ASP A 118 -7.86 4.24 -1.44
N ILE A 119 -7.12 3.26 -1.97
CA ILE A 119 -5.75 3.42 -2.45
C ILE A 119 -5.65 2.94 -3.89
N LEU A 120 -5.04 3.76 -4.74
CA LEU A 120 -4.60 3.36 -6.08
C LEU A 120 -3.07 3.41 -6.15
N VAL A 121 -2.42 2.23 -6.26
CA VAL A 121 -0.98 2.20 -6.49
C VAL A 121 -0.68 2.53 -7.96
N THR A 122 0.44 3.20 -8.21
CA THR A 122 0.75 3.81 -9.51
C THR A 122 2.11 3.38 -10.09
N ALA A 123 2.84 2.48 -9.41
CA ALA A 123 4.07 1.94 -9.99
C ALA A 123 3.75 0.72 -10.87
N ASN A 124 3.67 0.94 -12.18
CA ASN A 124 3.44 -0.09 -13.18
C ASN A 124 4.15 0.28 -14.50
N ASN A 125 4.11 -0.62 -15.48
CA ASN A 125 4.78 -0.43 -16.75
C ASN A 125 4.16 0.68 -17.63
N HIS A 126 2.91 1.09 -17.36
CA HIS A 126 2.19 2.14 -18.09
C HIS A 126 2.23 3.52 -17.42
N THR A 127 2.88 3.64 -16.26
CA THR A 127 2.94 4.89 -15.47
C THR A 127 3.36 6.11 -16.28
N VAL A 128 4.25 5.94 -17.25
CA VAL A 128 4.83 7.04 -18.07
C VAL A 128 4.38 7.04 -19.53
N ASP A 129 3.31 6.35 -19.89
CA ASP A 129 2.79 6.27 -21.26
C ASP A 129 2.50 7.65 -21.87
N LYS A 130 2.14 8.63 -21.08
CA LYS A 130 1.92 10.02 -21.49
C LYS A 130 3.01 10.97 -20.99
N GLY A 131 4.19 10.41 -20.74
CA GLY A 131 5.37 11.17 -20.31
C GLY A 131 5.13 11.92 -18.98
N ARG A 132 5.89 12.99 -18.78
CA ARG A 132 5.80 13.82 -17.58
C ARG A 132 4.40 14.37 -17.34
N THR A 133 3.81 14.96 -18.37
CA THR A 133 2.49 15.61 -18.25
C THR A 133 1.42 14.60 -17.84
N GLY A 134 1.43 13.39 -18.41
CA GLY A 134 0.47 12.34 -18.07
C GLY A 134 0.65 11.83 -16.64
N LEU A 135 1.89 11.61 -16.21
CA LEU A 135 2.19 11.19 -14.84
C LEU A 135 1.73 12.25 -13.83
N GLU A 136 2.17 13.49 -13.99
CA GLU A 136 1.82 14.58 -13.06
C GLU A 136 0.31 14.88 -13.05
N ARG A 137 -0.34 14.76 -14.23
CA ARG A 137 -1.80 14.90 -14.32
C ARG A 137 -2.53 13.78 -13.56
N THR A 138 -2.10 12.54 -13.74
CA THR A 138 -2.66 11.39 -13.01
C THR A 138 -2.62 11.63 -11.50
N LEU A 139 -1.44 12.00 -10.97
CA LEU A 139 -1.29 12.30 -9.54
C LEU A 139 -2.19 13.46 -9.10
N SER A 140 -2.32 14.53 -9.91
CA SER A 140 -3.16 15.68 -9.60
C SER A 140 -4.66 15.33 -9.56
N ILE A 141 -5.12 14.41 -10.43
CA ILE A 141 -6.50 13.91 -10.38
C ILE A 141 -6.71 13.08 -9.12
N LEU A 142 -5.78 12.18 -8.77
CA LEU A 142 -5.88 11.38 -7.55
C LEU A 142 -5.92 12.27 -6.29
N ASP A 143 -5.07 13.31 -6.23
CA ASP A 143 -5.08 14.30 -5.15
C ASP A 143 -6.43 15.03 -5.06
N THR A 144 -6.96 15.50 -6.20
CA THR A 144 -8.25 16.20 -6.28
C THR A 144 -9.40 15.32 -5.79
N LEU A 145 -9.35 14.05 -6.16
CA LEU A 145 -10.31 13.04 -5.74
C LEU A 145 -10.08 12.58 -4.30
N LYS A 146 -8.98 12.98 -3.65
CA LYS A 146 -8.59 12.49 -2.32
C LYS A 146 -8.50 10.96 -2.28
N ILE A 147 -7.91 10.37 -3.30
CA ILE A 147 -7.56 8.95 -3.35
C ILE A 147 -6.11 8.85 -2.91
N ALA A 148 -5.84 8.09 -1.87
CA ALA A 148 -4.47 7.83 -1.45
C ALA A 148 -3.71 7.07 -2.54
N HIS A 149 -2.46 7.44 -2.81
CA HIS A 149 -1.68 6.81 -3.87
C HIS A 149 -0.19 6.74 -3.53
N THR A 150 0.51 5.80 -4.11
CA THR A 150 1.96 5.64 -3.98
C THR A 150 2.52 4.83 -5.15
N GLY A 151 3.82 4.97 -5.40
CA GLY A 151 4.52 4.23 -6.45
C GLY A 151 5.12 5.13 -7.54
N SER A 152 4.48 6.26 -7.85
CA SER A 152 5.04 7.31 -8.71
C SER A 152 4.87 8.68 -8.07
N PHE A 153 5.75 9.63 -8.40
CA PHE A 153 5.89 10.91 -7.70
C PHE A 153 6.35 12.00 -8.67
N ARG A 154 6.03 13.25 -8.35
CA ARG A 154 6.44 14.41 -9.13
C ARG A 154 7.94 14.72 -8.96
N SER A 155 8.52 14.31 -7.84
CA SER A 155 9.94 14.54 -7.53
C SER A 155 10.48 13.54 -6.50
N GLN A 156 11.81 13.49 -6.39
CA GLN A 156 12.47 12.72 -5.32
C GLN A 156 12.06 13.22 -3.92
N GLN A 157 11.91 14.53 -3.74
CA GLN A 157 11.48 15.10 -2.47
C GLN A 157 10.06 14.63 -2.09
N GLU A 158 9.12 14.60 -3.04
CA GLU A 158 7.77 14.07 -2.80
C GLU A 158 7.84 12.58 -2.41
N ARG A 159 8.60 11.78 -3.19
CA ARG A 159 8.83 10.38 -2.86
C ARG A 159 9.34 10.19 -1.43
N ASP A 160 10.38 10.92 -1.07
CA ASP A 160 11.05 10.76 0.23
C ASP A 160 10.15 11.19 1.39
N SER A 161 9.23 12.14 1.18
CA SER A 161 8.31 12.60 2.20
C SER A 161 7.05 11.71 2.34
N THR A 162 6.59 11.06 1.25
CA THR A 162 5.33 10.33 1.22
C THR A 162 5.48 8.80 1.17
N THR A 163 6.68 8.28 0.96
CA THR A 163 6.97 6.84 1.03
C THR A 163 7.56 6.49 2.39
N PRO A 164 7.06 5.45 3.08
CA PRO A 164 5.91 4.60 2.76
C PRO A 164 4.57 5.34 2.90
N LEU A 165 3.55 4.89 2.17
CA LEU A 165 2.16 5.32 2.42
C LEU A 165 1.64 4.57 3.65
N ILE A 166 1.38 5.29 4.74
CA ILE A 166 0.88 4.71 6.00
C ILE A 166 -0.60 5.02 6.16
N GLN A 167 -1.39 3.98 6.44
CA GLN A 167 -2.79 4.07 6.83
C GLN A 167 -2.95 3.56 8.26
N GLU A 168 -3.74 4.24 9.04
CA GLU A 168 -4.10 3.81 10.40
C GLU A 168 -5.53 3.27 10.38
N ILE A 169 -5.67 1.95 10.59
CA ILE A 169 -6.93 1.23 10.53
C ILE A 169 -7.14 0.50 11.87
N LYS A 170 -8.21 0.81 12.58
CA LYS A 170 -8.54 0.19 13.87
C LYS A 170 -7.35 0.20 14.86
N GLY A 171 -6.56 1.29 14.84
CA GLY A 171 -5.39 1.45 15.70
C GLY A 171 -4.11 0.75 15.21
N ALA A 172 -4.14 0.03 14.09
CA ALA A 172 -2.96 -0.56 13.49
C ALA A 172 -2.44 0.31 12.32
N LYS A 173 -1.13 0.56 12.31
CA LYS A 173 -0.45 1.24 11.21
C LYS A 173 -0.02 0.24 10.14
N ILE A 174 -0.57 0.42 8.95
CA ILE A 174 -0.31 -0.40 7.77
C ILE A 174 0.47 0.44 6.76
N ALA A 175 1.65 -0.02 6.38
CA ALA A 175 2.47 0.60 5.34
C ALA A 175 2.27 -0.10 4.00
N ILE A 176 1.84 0.65 3.00
CA ILE A 176 1.77 0.21 1.61
C ILE A 176 2.96 0.77 0.85
N LEU A 177 3.68 -0.13 0.18
CA LEU A 177 4.78 0.18 -0.72
C LEU A 177 4.38 -0.28 -2.13
N SER A 178 4.82 0.40 -3.17
CA SER A 178 4.52 0.00 -4.55
C SER A 178 5.75 0.11 -5.43
N TYR A 179 6.01 -0.93 -6.25
CA TYR A 179 7.18 -1.01 -7.12
C TYR A 179 6.82 -1.68 -8.45
N THR A 180 7.57 -1.37 -9.51
CA THR A 180 7.42 -2.00 -10.83
C THR A 180 8.75 -2.50 -11.38
N TYR A 181 8.69 -3.52 -12.23
CA TYR A 181 9.86 -4.03 -12.96
C TYR A 181 10.42 -3.05 -14.00
N GLY A 182 9.60 -2.10 -14.44
CA GLY A 182 10.00 -1.16 -15.48
C GLY A 182 8.84 -0.31 -15.99
N THR A 183 9.10 0.44 -17.04
CA THR A 183 8.18 1.38 -17.68
C THR A 183 8.14 1.18 -19.20
N ASN A 184 8.05 -0.08 -19.66
CA ASN A 184 8.02 -0.45 -21.08
C ASN A 184 9.14 0.17 -21.92
N GLY A 185 10.33 0.35 -21.33
CA GLY A 185 11.49 0.97 -21.99
C GLY A 185 11.40 2.49 -22.14
N ILE A 186 10.35 3.13 -21.66
CA ILE A 186 10.22 4.58 -21.66
C ILE A 186 10.97 5.13 -20.43
N SER A 187 11.90 6.04 -20.65
CA SER A 187 12.62 6.68 -19.53
C SER A 187 11.68 7.51 -18.68
N VAL A 188 11.80 7.39 -17.35
CA VAL A 188 11.05 8.25 -16.42
C VAL A 188 11.56 9.69 -16.58
N PRO A 189 10.70 10.64 -16.93
CA PRO A 189 11.13 12.02 -17.18
C PRO A 189 11.50 12.73 -15.88
N SER A 190 12.68 13.33 -15.83
CA SER A 190 13.09 14.18 -14.68
C SER A 190 12.16 15.39 -14.53
N PRO A 191 11.79 15.81 -13.29
CA PRO A 191 12.22 15.28 -11.99
C PRO A 191 11.36 14.14 -11.43
N ASN A 192 10.43 13.58 -12.23
CA ASN A 192 9.52 12.53 -11.78
C ASN A 192 10.28 11.28 -11.35
N VAL A 193 9.67 10.53 -10.45
CA VAL A 193 10.17 9.27 -9.93
C VAL A 193 9.10 8.19 -10.03
N VAL A 194 9.49 7.01 -10.49
CA VAL A 194 8.70 5.78 -10.40
C VAL A 194 9.51 4.78 -9.58
N ASN A 195 8.91 4.18 -8.60
CA ASN A 195 9.57 3.16 -7.77
C ASN A 195 9.82 1.90 -8.61
N LEU A 196 11.06 1.70 -9.01
CA LEU A 196 11.49 0.46 -9.63
C LEU A 196 11.84 -0.59 -8.57
N ILE A 197 11.81 -1.87 -8.97
CA ILE A 197 12.30 -2.98 -8.14
C ILE A 197 13.83 -2.81 -7.99
N ASP A 198 14.23 -2.22 -6.87
CA ASP A 198 15.62 -2.08 -6.42
C ASP A 198 15.73 -2.54 -4.97
N GLN A 199 16.46 -3.63 -4.73
CA GLN A 199 16.54 -4.25 -3.41
C GLN A 199 17.08 -3.31 -2.34
N LYS A 200 18.03 -2.42 -2.68
CA LYS A 200 18.60 -1.48 -1.71
C LYS A 200 17.57 -0.43 -1.31
N GLN A 201 16.79 0.06 -2.28
CA GLN A 201 15.75 1.04 -2.01
C GLN A 201 14.58 0.42 -1.27
N MET A 202 14.16 -0.79 -1.66
CA MET A 202 13.09 -1.54 -1.00
C MET A 202 13.45 -1.80 0.49
N GLU A 203 14.68 -2.20 0.78
CA GLU A 203 15.17 -2.38 2.16
C GLU A 203 15.08 -1.09 2.99
N LYS A 204 15.51 0.05 2.43
CA LYS A 204 15.40 1.36 3.10
C LYS A 204 13.95 1.75 3.38
N ASP A 205 13.06 1.51 2.41
CA ASP A 205 11.64 1.86 2.55
C ASP A 205 10.95 0.99 3.61
N ILE A 206 11.29 -0.31 3.67
CA ILE A 206 10.80 -1.23 4.72
C ILE A 206 11.31 -0.79 6.09
N ALA A 207 12.60 -0.49 6.21
CA ALA A 207 13.18 -0.01 7.48
C ALA A 207 12.53 1.30 7.92
N LYS A 208 12.28 2.23 6.99
CA LYS A 208 11.56 3.48 7.25
C LYS A 208 10.12 3.22 7.70
N ALA A 209 9.39 2.29 7.06
CA ALA A 209 8.05 1.90 7.48
C ALA A 209 8.03 1.44 8.94
N ARG A 210 8.94 0.55 9.31
CA ARG A 210 9.06 0.06 10.69
C ARG A 210 9.44 1.18 11.67
N SER A 211 10.37 2.08 11.30
CA SER A 211 10.76 3.21 12.15
C SER A 211 9.63 4.22 12.40
N LEU A 212 8.66 4.31 11.47
CA LEU A 212 7.43 5.10 11.62
C LEU A 212 6.34 4.37 12.41
N GLY A 213 6.62 3.16 12.90
CA GLY A 213 5.73 2.36 13.73
C GLY A 213 4.74 1.50 12.95
N ALA A 214 5.00 1.22 11.66
CA ALA A 214 4.15 0.31 10.89
C ALA A 214 4.23 -1.11 11.47
N GLN A 215 3.09 -1.63 11.89
CA GLN A 215 2.94 -3.00 12.40
C GLN A 215 2.82 -3.99 11.25
N ILE A 216 2.24 -3.54 10.13
CA ILE A 216 2.03 -4.34 8.91
C ILE A 216 2.69 -3.59 7.75
N VAL A 217 3.54 -4.28 6.97
CA VAL A 217 4.21 -3.75 5.77
C VAL A 217 3.88 -4.63 4.58
N ILE A 218 3.23 -4.05 3.58
CA ILE A 218 2.72 -4.76 2.40
C ILE A 218 3.27 -4.10 1.14
N PRO A 219 4.30 -4.66 0.49
CA PRO A 219 4.67 -4.31 -0.86
C PRO A 219 3.64 -4.81 -1.88
N VAL A 220 3.19 -3.93 -2.77
CA VAL A 220 2.41 -4.22 -3.97
C VAL A 220 3.35 -4.09 -5.17
N ILE A 221 3.56 -5.17 -5.90
CA ILE A 221 4.64 -5.25 -6.88
C ILE A 221 4.10 -5.63 -8.26
N HIS A 222 4.38 -4.79 -9.22
CA HIS A 222 4.04 -5.00 -10.62
C HIS A 222 5.21 -5.69 -11.32
N TRP A 223 5.08 -7.01 -11.55
CA TRP A 223 6.18 -7.89 -11.96
C TRP A 223 5.71 -9.15 -12.69
N GLY A 224 6.66 -9.93 -13.20
CA GLY A 224 6.41 -11.21 -13.86
C GLY A 224 6.30 -11.08 -15.36
N VAL A 225 5.54 -11.99 -15.96
CA VAL A 225 5.30 -12.05 -17.41
C VAL A 225 3.81 -12.18 -17.65
N GLU A 226 3.28 -11.36 -18.55
CA GLU A 226 1.86 -11.35 -18.90
C GLU A 226 1.37 -12.74 -19.34
N TYR A 227 0.18 -13.09 -18.89
CA TYR A 227 -0.55 -14.33 -19.21
C TYR A 227 0.11 -15.64 -18.79
N GLN A 228 1.21 -15.58 -18.02
CA GLN A 228 1.81 -16.77 -17.43
C GLN A 228 1.15 -17.07 -16.07
N THR A 229 0.63 -18.29 -15.92
CA THR A 229 -0.02 -18.78 -14.69
C THR A 229 0.97 -19.26 -13.62
N TYR A 230 2.27 -19.23 -13.93
CA TYR A 230 3.35 -19.58 -12.99
C TYR A 230 4.20 -18.34 -12.72
N GLU A 231 4.74 -18.27 -11.52
CA GLU A 231 5.67 -17.22 -11.17
C GLU A 231 6.99 -17.31 -11.95
N HIS A 232 7.48 -16.20 -12.41
CA HIS A 232 8.79 -16.09 -13.02
C HIS A 232 9.89 -16.14 -11.94
N PRO A 233 11.09 -16.73 -12.19
CA PRO A 233 12.17 -16.81 -11.19
C PRO A 233 12.56 -15.48 -10.54
N SER A 234 12.42 -14.34 -11.25
CA SER A 234 12.66 -13.02 -10.68
C SER A 234 11.64 -12.63 -9.60
N GLN A 235 10.37 -13.05 -9.75
CA GLN A 235 9.33 -12.84 -8.75
C GLN A 235 9.69 -13.63 -7.48
N VAL A 236 10.04 -14.89 -7.60
CA VAL A 236 10.44 -15.74 -6.48
C VAL A 236 11.63 -15.12 -5.73
N LYS A 237 12.70 -14.74 -6.45
CA LYS A 237 13.88 -14.12 -5.85
C LYS A 237 13.56 -12.82 -5.09
N THR A 238 12.69 -11.98 -5.67
CA THR A 238 12.30 -10.72 -5.03
C THR A 238 11.39 -10.97 -3.83
N ALA A 239 10.48 -11.94 -3.92
CA ALA A 239 9.60 -12.31 -2.81
C ALA A 239 10.38 -12.87 -1.61
N GLU A 240 11.35 -13.76 -1.86
CA GLU A 240 12.25 -14.28 -0.83
C GLU A 240 13.06 -13.17 -0.16
N PHE A 241 13.62 -12.24 -0.95
CA PHE A 241 14.32 -11.08 -0.42
C PHE A 241 13.41 -10.25 0.50
N LEU A 242 12.20 -9.92 0.07
CA LEU A 242 11.25 -9.13 0.85
C LEU A 242 10.84 -9.85 2.14
N ALA A 243 10.58 -11.15 2.07
CA ALA A 243 10.26 -11.96 3.24
C ALA A 243 11.41 -11.95 4.26
N LEU A 244 12.67 -12.06 3.81
CA LEU A 244 13.86 -11.91 4.66
C LEU A 244 13.99 -10.51 5.28
N LYS A 245 13.44 -9.46 4.65
CA LYS A 245 13.41 -8.10 5.20
C LYS A 245 12.22 -7.85 6.14
N GLY A 246 11.41 -8.87 6.39
CA GLY A 246 10.36 -8.84 7.40
C GLY A 246 9.09 -8.11 6.97
N VAL A 247 8.70 -8.20 5.69
CA VAL A 247 7.37 -7.80 5.24
C VAL A 247 6.32 -8.83 5.66
N ASP A 248 5.07 -8.41 5.84
CA ASP A 248 4.00 -9.27 6.37
C ASP A 248 3.21 -9.95 5.24
N ALA A 249 3.06 -9.29 4.11
CA ALA A 249 2.47 -9.84 2.90
C ALA A 249 3.09 -9.19 1.66
N ILE A 250 3.01 -9.87 0.53
CA ILE A 250 3.44 -9.36 -0.78
C ILE A 250 2.28 -9.58 -1.75
N ILE A 251 1.90 -8.54 -2.47
CA ILE A 251 0.83 -8.59 -3.46
C ILE A 251 1.43 -8.41 -4.86
N GLY A 252 1.26 -9.40 -5.71
CA GLY A 252 1.71 -9.36 -7.10
C GLY A 252 0.64 -8.81 -8.03
N MET A 253 1.06 -8.02 -9.02
CA MET A 253 0.26 -7.44 -10.11
C MET A 253 0.99 -7.66 -11.44
N HIS A 254 0.40 -7.36 -12.60
CA HIS A 254 0.95 -7.42 -13.94
C HIS A 254 0.62 -8.67 -14.79
N PRO A 255 0.64 -9.92 -14.29
CA PRO A 255 0.44 -11.05 -15.19
C PRO A 255 -0.95 -11.12 -15.83
N HIS A 256 -1.93 -10.35 -15.34
CA HIS A 256 -3.35 -10.32 -15.79
C HIS A 256 -4.04 -11.68 -15.70
N VAL A 257 -3.43 -12.61 -14.99
CA VAL A 257 -3.97 -13.95 -14.66
C VAL A 257 -3.62 -14.27 -13.22
N VAL A 258 -4.42 -15.15 -12.62
CA VAL A 258 -4.15 -15.61 -11.24
C VAL A 258 -2.92 -16.51 -11.25
N GLN A 259 -1.96 -16.18 -10.38
CA GLN A 259 -0.76 -16.99 -10.11
C GLN A 259 -0.84 -17.64 -8.72
N PRO A 260 0.04 -18.61 -8.40
CA PRO A 260 0.00 -19.32 -7.13
C PRO A 260 0.17 -18.42 -5.92
N ASN A 261 -0.59 -18.71 -4.86
CA ASN A 261 -0.43 -18.12 -3.55
C ASN A 261 0.46 -19.02 -2.70
N LYS A 262 1.55 -18.47 -2.13
CA LYS A 262 2.56 -19.24 -1.37
C LYS A 262 2.86 -18.63 -0.02
N TYR A 263 3.21 -19.49 0.93
CA TYR A 263 3.84 -19.08 2.18
C TYR A 263 5.36 -19.18 2.05
N ILE A 264 6.05 -18.07 2.31
CA ILE A 264 7.51 -18.03 2.31
C ILE A 264 7.98 -18.16 3.76
N LYS A 265 8.66 -19.26 4.08
CA LYS A 265 9.29 -19.47 5.39
C LYS A 265 10.64 -18.78 5.41
N THR A 266 10.87 -17.94 6.41
CA THR A 266 12.18 -17.33 6.65
C THR A 266 12.84 -17.99 7.86
N THR A 267 14.18 -18.03 7.90
CA THR A 267 14.96 -18.57 9.02
C THR A 267 14.97 -17.67 10.26
N MET A 268 14.47 -16.45 10.13
CA MET A 268 14.30 -15.52 11.24
C MET A 268 12.91 -15.66 11.80
N ASP A 269 12.76 -16.41 12.89
CA ASP A 269 11.55 -16.58 13.67
C ASP A 269 10.25 -16.82 12.89
N SER A 270 9.52 -17.81 13.30
CA SER A 270 8.14 -18.22 13.01
C SER A 270 7.13 -17.25 12.35
N LYS A 271 7.54 -16.13 11.77
CA LYS A 271 6.68 -15.24 11.00
C LYS A 271 6.49 -15.78 9.59
N ILE A 272 5.26 -16.12 9.29
CA ILE A 272 4.82 -16.59 7.97
C ILE A 272 4.37 -15.35 7.19
N GLY A 273 5.16 -14.93 6.21
CA GLY A 273 4.70 -13.95 5.21
C GLY A 273 3.83 -14.66 4.15
N ARG A 274 2.66 -14.11 3.82
CA ARG A 274 1.88 -14.54 2.65
C ARG A 274 2.35 -13.76 1.43
N ALA A 275 2.77 -14.46 0.39
CA ALA A 275 2.95 -13.86 -0.92
C ALA A 275 1.81 -14.34 -1.83
N HIS A 276 1.02 -13.40 -2.37
CA HIS A 276 0.35 -13.59 -3.64
C HIS A 276 1.40 -13.28 -4.71
N VAL A 277 1.91 -14.29 -5.35
CA VAL A 277 2.83 -14.16 -6.46
C VAL A 277 2.02 -14.26 -7.74
#